data_aadb8d570fbc7d6073faffcf23147610
#
_entry.id   aadb8d570fbc7d6073faffcf23147610
#
_cell.length_a   1.000
_cell.length_b   1.000
_cell.length_c   1.000
_cell.angle_alpha   90.00
_cell.angle_beta   90.00
_cell.angle_gamma   90.00
#
_symmetry.space_group_name_H-M   'P 1'
#
loop_
_entity.id
_entity.type
_entity.pdbx_description
1 polymer ?
#
loop_
_entity_poly.entity_id
_entity_poly.type
_entity_poly.pdbx_seq_one_letter_code
_entity_poly.pdbx_strand_id
1 'polypeptide(L)'
;FREIMLTGVNLTNYDHTGDGLGGLMEKILRECGTNIRFRLSSMEPDHVDDRLLDAISDYRVFPHFHIPIQTASDRVLKIIGRNYSIDHVEYIIRRLREIKDDPFIACDVIAGLPGEREEDWKITYDFLDRNDFAAMHVFPYSPRPGTPLYSSPLKIEERVRDERAKELRKLSERQSRSYLMRQLGKKVEILAEKN
;
A
#
# COMPACT_ATOMS: atom_id res chain seq x y z
N PHE A 1 2.05 -26.30 -7.86
CA PHE A 1 1.47 -25.00 -7.51
C PHE A 1 1.44 -24.14 -8.76
N ARG A 2 0.41 -23.32 -8.92
CA ARG A 2 0.28 -22.35 -10.02
C ARG A 2 0.48 -20.91 -9.56
N GLU A 3 0.29 -20.66 -8.29
CA GLU A 3 0.46 -19.34 -7.66
C GLU A 3 1.19 -19.49 -6.33
N ILE A 4 2.12 -18.59 -6.07
CA ILE A 4 2.89 -18.49 -4.82
C ILE A 4 2.73 -17.07 -4.30
N MET A 5 2.28 -16.93 -3.06
CA MET A 5 2.23 -15.66 -2.37
C MET A 5 3.44 -15.53 -1.45
N LEU A 6 4.27 -14.51 -1.68
CA LEU A 6 5.34 -14.12 -0.78
C LEU A 6 4.76 -13.22 0.31
N THR A 7 4.96 -13.61 1.56
CA THR A 7 4.40 -12.89 2.71
C THR A 7 5.41 -12.77 3.83
N GLY A 8 5.26 -11.75 4.64
CA GLY A 8 6.07 -11.47 5.83
C GLY A 8 5.47 -10.33 6.62
N VAL A 9 5.86 -10.17 7.90
CA VAL A 9 5.44 -9.03 8.75
C VAL A 9 5.92 -7.70 8.15
N ASN A 10 7.12 -7.71 7.58
CA ASN A 10 7.69 -6.60 6.79
C ASN A 10 8.47 -7.24 5.63
N LEU A 11 7.75 -7.60 4.56
CA LEU A 11 8.31 -8.33 3.44
C LEU A 11 9.42 -7.55 2.73
N THR A 12 9.21 -6.25 2.54
CA THR A 12 10.17 -5.39 1.82
C THR A 12 11.49 -5.17 2.57
N ASN A 13 11.50 -5.40 3.89
CA ASN A 13 12.74 -5.37 4.69
C ASN A 13 13.56 -6.67 4.60
N TYR A 14 13.19 -7.59 3.72
CA TYR A 14 14.00 -8.79 3.49
C TYR A 14 15.35 -8.41 2.88
N ASP A 15 16.44 -8.77 3.57
CA ASP A 15 17.82 -8.56 3.11
C ASP A 15 18.76 -9.62 3.66
N HIS A 16 18.59 -10.88 3.24
CA HIS A 16 19.43 -11.98 3.72
C HIS A 16 20.81 -12.00 3.06
N THR A 17 20.93 -11.48 1.83
CA THR A 17 22.15 -11.57 1.01
C THR A 17 22.74 -10.21 0.64
N GLY A 18 22.21 -9.10 1.15
CA GLY A 18 22.56 -7.73 0.74
C GLY A 18 21.95 -7.29 -0.59
N ASP A 19 21.08 -8.12 -1.16
CA ASP A 19 20.40 -7.87 -2.46
C ASP A 19 18.96 -7.39 -2.30
N GLY A 20 18.43 -7.36 -1.08
CA GLY A 20 17.08 -7.00 -0.77
C GLY A 20 16.01 -7.92 -1.38
N LEU A 21 14.75 -7.51 -1.27
CA LEU A 21 13.64 -8.25 -1.86
C LEU A 21 13.71 -8.27 -3.39
N GLY A 22 14.23 -7.20 -4.02
CA GLY A 22 14.41 -7.12 -5.48
C GLY A 22 15.30 -8.24 -5.99
N GLY A 23 16.48 -8.45 -5.38
CA GLY A 23 17.39 -9.54 -5.74
C GLY A 23 16.80 -10.94 -5.48
N LEU A 24 16.03 -11.10 -4.40
CA LEU A 24 15.30 -12.35 -4.16
C LEU A 24 14.28 -12.61 -5.29
N MET A 25 13.51 -11.60 -5.69
CA MET A 25 12.52 -11.72 -6.76
C MET A 25 13.17 -12.09 -8.10
N GLU A 26 14.26 -11.42 -8.49
CA GLU A 26 15.05 -11.76 -9.68
C GLU A 26 15.47 -13.22 -9.68
N LYS A 27 15.98 -13.71 -8.55
CA LYS A 27 16.42 -15.11 -8.40
C LYS A 27 15.25 -16.09 -8.52
N ILE A 28 14.14 -15.83 -7.82
CA ILE A 28 12.93 -16.64 -7.89
C ILE A 28 12.42 -16.70 -9.34
N LEU A 29 12.31 -15.55 -10.02
CA LEU A 29 11.82 -15.47 -11.39
C LEU A 29 12.74 -16.20 -12.39
N ARG A 30 14.06 -16.21 -12.16
CA ARG A 30 15.00 -16.95 -12.99
C ARG A 30 14.93 -18.46 -12.78
N GLU A 31 14.75 -18.91 -11.53
CA GLU A 31 14.82 -20.33 -11.17
C GLU A 31 13.47 -21.04 -11.27
N CYS A 32 12.37 -20.32 -11.16
CA CYS A 32 11.03 -20.88 -11.25
C CYS A 32 10.51 -20.94 -12.69
N GLY A 33 9.74 -21.97 -12.99
CA GLY A 33 9.13 -22.16 -14.31
C GLY A 33 8.14 -21.04 -14.69
N THR A 34 7.92 -20.87 -15.98
CA THR A 34 7.07 -19.82 -16.56
C THR A 34 5.58 -19.95 -16.21
N ASN A 35 5.16 -21.11 -15.70
CA ASN A 35 3.76 -21.40 -15.35
C ASN A 35 3.39 -21.05 -13.91
N ILE A 36 4.34 -20.49 -13.15
CA ILE A 36 4.11 -20.11 -11.75
C ILE A 36 3.93 -18.60 -11.69
N ARG A 37 2.89 -18.16 -10.99
CA ARG A 37 2.61 -16.75 -10.73
C ARG A 37 3.01 -16.39 -9.31
N PHE A 38 3.31 -15.12 -9.10
CA PHE A 38 3.75 -14.60 -7.81
C PHE A 38 2.86 -13.44 -7.38
N ARG A 39 2.53 -13.42 -6.09
CA ARG A 39 1.91 -12.29 -5.41
C ARG A 39 2.79 -11.84 -4.27
N LEU A 40 2.82 -10.54 -4.04
CA LEU A 40 3.47 -9.95 -2.88
C LEU A 40 2.40 -9.53 -1.87
N SER A 41 2.69 -9.72 -0.59
CA SER A 41 1.91 -9.10 0.48
C SER A 41 2.19 -7.59 0.54
N SER A 42 1.90 -6.94 1.66
CA SER A 42 2.13 -5.50 1.84
C SER A 42 3.58 -5.12 1.60
N MET A 43 3.80 -4.05 0.85
CA MET A 43 5.10 -3.47 0.55
C MET A 43 5.26 -2.17 1.33
N GLU A 44 6.01 -2.20 2.43
CA GLU A 44 6.34 -0.99 3.19
C GLU A 44 7.18 -0.06 2.31
N PRO A 45 6.78 1.22 2.16
CA PRO A 45 7.41 2.12 1.17
C PRO A 45 8.90 2.34 1.36
N ASP A 46 9.39 2.35 2.61
CA ASP A 46 10.80 2.65 2.96
C ASP A 46 11.82 1.65 2.40
N HIS A 47 11.36 0.48 1.96
CA HIS A 47 12.21 -0.57 1.39
C HIS A 47 11.85 -0.94 -0.06
N VAL A 48 11.01 -0.15 -0.72
CA VAL A 48 10.70 -0.32 -2.14
C VAL A 48 11.69 0.50 -2.96
N ASP A 49 12.58 -0.18 -3.66
CA ASP A 49 13.60 0.40 -4.53
C ASP A 49 13.34 0.08 -6.02
N ASP A 50 14.12 0.69 -6.90
CA ASP A 50 14.01 0.47 -8.34
C ASP A 50 14.27 -0.97 -8.73
N ARG A 51 15.19 -1.67 -8.05
CA ARG A 51 15.48 -3.08 -8.32
C ARG A 51 14.25 -3.96 -8.08
N LEU A 52 13.53 -3.72 -6.97
CA LEU A 52 12.27 -4.43 -6.70
C LEU A 52 11.22 -4.08 -7.75
N LEU A 53 11.05 -2.78 -8.08
CA LEU A 53 10.09 -2.33 -9.08
C LEU A 53 10.37 -2.94 -10.46
N ASP A 54 11.63 -3.02 -10.86
CA ASP A 54 12.03 -3.65 -12.11
C ASP A 54 11.79 -5.18 -12.09
N ALA A 55 12.12 -5.86 -10.99
CA ALA A 55 11.88 -7.29 -10.85
C ALA A 55 10.37 -7.63 -10.92
N ILE A 56 9.51 -6.85 -10.27
CA ILE A 56 8.06 -7.10 -10.28
C ILE A 56 7.37 -6.67 -11.59
N SER A 57 8.09 -6.07 -12.54
CA SER A 57 7.59 -5.82 -13.89
C SER A 57 7.32 -7.11 -14.67
N ASP A 58 7.97 -8.23 -14.32
CA ASP A 58 7.77 -9.55 -14.93
C ASP A 58 6.27 -9.91 -14.94
N TYR A 59 5.78 -10.42 -16.09
CA TYR A 59 4.37 -10.76 -16.30
C TYR A 59 3.83 -11.80 -15.32
N ARG A 60 4.69 -12.62 -14.73
CA ARG A 60 4.32 -13.63 -13.71
C ARG A 60 4.01 -13.01 -12.35
N VAL A 61 4.42 -11.76 -12.10
CA VAL A 61 4.05 -11.05 -10.88
C VAL A 61 2.70 -10.38 -11.08
N PHE A 62 1.74 -10.77 -10.25
CA PHE A 62 0.37 -10.26 -10.33
C PHE A 62 0.31 -8.75 -10.16
N PRO A 63 -0.51 -8.03 -10.95
CA PRO A 63 -0.69 -6.59 -10.84
C PRO A 63 -1.59 -6.22 -9.65
N HIS A 64 -1.26 -6.74 -8.47
CA HIS A 64 -1.98 -6.51 -7.22
C HIS A 64 -0.98 -6.13 -6.14
N PHE A 65 -1.04 -4.88 -5.70
CA PHE A 65 -0.09 -4.28 -4.77
C PHE A 65 -0.82 -3.64 -3.60
N HIS A 66 -0.25 -3.79 -2.41
CA HIS A 66 -0.75 -3.18 -1.20
C HIS A 66 0.38 -2.35 -0.56
N ILE A 67 0.12 -1.04 -0.40
CA ILE A 67 1.11 -0.07 0.10
C ILE A 67 0.55 0.59 1.36
N PRO A 68 1.04 0.28 2.56
CA PRO A 68 0.57 0.85 3.82
C PRO A 68 1.13 2.28 4.02
N ILE A 69 0.45 3.29 3.47
CA ILE A 69 0.92 4.69 3.48
C ILE A 69 0.65 5.43 4.80
N GLN A 70 -0.28 4.97 5.62
CA GLN A 70 -0.70 5.51 6.90
C GLN A 70 -1.26 6.95 6.83
N THR A 71 -0.54 7.90 6.28
CA THR A 71 -0.89 9.31 6.04
C THR A 71 -0.04 9.86 4.91
N ALA A 72 -0.49 10.91 4.24
CA ALA A 72 0.29 11.60 3.21
C ALA A 72 0.95 12.90 3.72
N SER A 73 0.93 13.16 5.01
CA SER A 73 1.67 14.28 5.61
C SER A 73 3.04 13.83 6.09
N ASP A 74 4.12 14.32 5.47
CA ASP A 74 5.50 14.04 5.91
C ASP A 74 5.75 14.44 7.35
N ARG A 75 5.07 15.49 7.82
CA ARG A 75 5.15 15.92 9.24
C ARG A 75 4.56 14.86 10.16
N VAL A 76 3.41 14.29 9.80
CA VAL A 76 2.76 13.25 10.61
C VAL A 76 3.51 11.92 10.45
N LEU A 77 4.02 11.57 9.27
CA LEU A 77 4.90 10.40 9.08
C LEU A 77 6.08 10.42 10.06
N LYS A 78 6.75 11.57 10.23
CA LYS A 78 7.84 11.74 11.22
C LYS A 78 7.36 11.54 12.66
N ILE A 79 6.17 12.03 13.02
CA ILE A 79 5.60 11.86 14.36
C ILE A 79 5.34 10.37 14.68
N ILE A 80 4.87 9.62 13.70
CA ILE A 80 4.58 8.18 13.86
C ILE A 80 5.78 7.27 13.59
N GLY A 81 6.97 7.85 13.33
CA GLY A 81 8.22 7.11 13.15
C GLY A 81 8.33 6.38 11.82
N ARG A 82 7.74 6.90 10.74
CA ARG A 82 7.90 6.36 9.39
C ARG A 82 9.10 7.03 8.69
N ASN A 83 9.90 6.22 7.97
CA ASN A 83 11.17 6.64 7.38
C ASN A 83 11.08 6.92 5.86
N TYR A 84 9.88 7.07 5.33
CA TYR A 84 9.65 7.43 3.93
C TYR A 84 8.95 8.79 3.82
N SER A 85 9.02 9.41 2.65
CA SER A 85 8.30 10.61 2.30
C SER A 85 7.11 10.31 1.40
N ILE A 86 6.16 11.23 1.33
CA ILE A 86 5.02 11.07 0.41
C ILE A 86 5.45 11.13 -1.05
N ASP A 87 6.48 11.89 -1.39
CA ASP A 87 7.05 11.92 -2.75
C ASP A 87 7.57 10.55 -3.17
N HIS A 88 8.18 9.80 -2.25
CA HIS A 88 8.63 8.43 -2.52
C HIS A 88 7.44 7.49 -2.73
N VAL A 89 6.37 7.61 -1.96
CA VAL A 89 5.13 6.84 -2.16
C VAL A 89 4.52 7.17 -3.53
N GLU A 90 4.45 8.43 -3.91
CA GLU A 90 3.94 8.86 -5.21
C GLU A 90 4.79 8.32 -6.37
N TYR A 91 6.12 8.31 -6.19
CA TYR A 91 7.06 7.66 -7.12
C TYR A 91 6.73 6.17 -7.30
N ILE A 92 6.57 5.42 -6.20
CA ILE A 92 6.23 3.99 -6.24
C ILE A 92 4.92 3.76 -7.00
N ILE A 93 3.85 4.51 -6.67
CA ILE A 93 2.54 4.38 -7.31
C ILE A 93 2.64 4.63 -8.82
N ARG A 94 3.36 5.68 -9.22
CA ARG A 94 3.58 6.00 -10.62
C ARG A 94 4.33 4.88 -11.34
N ARG A 95 5.42 4.38 -10.76
CA ARG A 95 6.20 3.27 -11.32
C ARG A 95 5.37 1.99 -11.47
N LEU A 96 4.54 1.65 -10.48
CA LEU A 96 3.65 0.49 -10.56
C LEU A 96 2.66 0.59 -11.73
N ARG A 97 2.17 1.80 -12.03
CA ARG A 97 1.28 2.05 -13.18
C ARG A 97 2.00 2.06 -14.52
N GLU A 98 3.29 2.39 -14.53
CA GLU A 98 4.12 2.31 -15.74
C GLU A 98 4.45 0.86 -16.11
N ILE A 99 4.73 0.01 -15.12
CA ILE A 99 5.15 -1.39 -15.34
C ILE A 99 3.99 -2.40 -15.45
N LYS A 100 2.78 -2.02 -15.05
CA LYS A 100 1.57 -2.88 -15.10
C LYS A 100 0.38 -2.11 -15.69
N ASP A 101 -0.41 -2.79 -16.52
CA ASP A 101 -1.65 -2.25 -17.07
C ASP A 101 -2.75 -2.23 -16.02
N ASP A 102 -3.22 -1.03 -15.63
CA ASP A 102 -4.29 -0.77 -14.66
C ASP A 102 -4.21 -1.66 -13.39
N PRO A 103 -3.08 -1.62 -12.63
CA PRO A 103 -2.88 -2.50 -11.50
C PRO A 103 -3.88 -2.21 -10.36
N PHE A 104 -4.24 -3.27 -9.61
CA PHE A 104 -4.94 -3.11 -8.35
C PHE A 104 -3.96 -2.57 -7.30
N ILE A 105 -4.05 -1.30 -6.96
CA ILE A 105 -3.25 -0.68 -5.90
C ILE A 105 -4.16 -0.39 -4.71
N ALA A 106 -3.89 -1.06 -3.59
CA ALA A 106 -4.56 -0.80 -2.32
C ALA A 106 -3.62 -0.09 -1.34
N CYS A 107 -4.19 0.62 -0.38
CA CYS A 107 -3.42 1.23 0.70
C CYS A 107 -4.10 1.12 2.06
N ASP A 108 -3.28 1.22 3.13
CA ASP A 108 -3.76 1.47 4.48
C ASP A 108 -3.63 2.94 4.81
N VAL A 109 -4.66 3.50 5.44
CA VAL A 109 -4.66 4.88 5.92
C VAL A 109 -5.29 4.98 7.30
N ILE A 110 -4.70 5.79 8.17
CA ILE A 110 -5.17 6.02 9.53
C ILE A 110 -5.66 7.46 9.66
N ALA A 111 -6.93 7.63 9.99
CA ALA A 111 -7.54 8.92 10.24
C ALA A 111 -7.35 9.37 11.70
N GLY A 112 -6.95 10.61 11.91
CA GLY A 112 -6.82 11.22 13.23
C GLY A 112 -5.61 10.71 14.03
N LEU A 113 -4.48 10.55 13.36
CA LEU A 113 -3.20 10.27 14.02
C LEU A 113 -2.84 11.37 15.02
N PRO A 114 -2.15 11.04 16.13
CA PRO A 114 -1.70 12.06 17.09
C PRO A 114 -0.90 13.17 16.41
N GLY A 115 -1.31 14.41 16.65
CA GLY A 115 -0.69 15.59 16.07
C GLY A 115 -1.12 15.93 14.63
N GLU A 116 -2.03 15.18 14.03
CA GLU A 116 -2.60 15.47 12.70
C GLU A 116 -3.46 16.76 12.77
N ARG A 117 -3.03 17.81 12.10
CA ARG A 117 -3.77 19.08 11.97
C ARG A 117 -4.74 19.01 10.81
N GLU A 118 -5.59 20.04 10.66
CA GLU A 118 -6.52 20.14 9.53
C GLU A 118 -5.79 20.21 8.19
N GLU A 119 -4.65 20.87 8.13
CA GLU A 119 -3.80 20.95 6.95
C GLU A 119 -3.23 19.57 6.55
N ASP A 120 -2.80 18.78 7.53
CA ASP A 120 -2.27 17.42 7.30
C ASP A 120 -3.37 16.48 6.82
N TRP A 121 -4.55 16.61 7.39
CA TRP A 121 -5.74 15.90 6.95
C TRP A 121 -6.07 16.21 5.49
N LYS A 122 -6.09 17.50 5.15
CA LYS A 122 -6.36 17.94 3.79
C LYS A 122 -5.31 17.41 2.80
N ILE A 123 -4.02 17.50 3.15
CA ILE A 123 -2.93 16.92 2.33
C ILE A 123 -3.18 15.42 2.09
N THR A 124 -3.55 14.68 3.14
CA THR A 124 -3.80 13.24 3.04
C THR A 124 -5.02 12.95 2.16
N TYR A 125 -6.11 13.67 2.37
CA TYR A 125 -7.33 13.49 1.57
C TYR A 125 -7.08 13.81 0.09
N ASP A 126 -6.45 14.95 -0.23
CA ASP A 126 -6.15 15.38 -1.59
C ASP A 126 -5.18 14.39 -2.29
N PHE A 127 -4.21 13.85 -1.55
CA PHE A 127 -3.31 12.81 -2.08
C PHE A 127 -4.08 11.55 -2.45
N LEU A 128 -4.94 11.07 -1.56
CA LEU A 128 -5.72 9.86 -1.77
C LEU A 128 -6.73 10.04 -2.92
N ASP A 129 -7.33 11.24 -3.03
CA ASP A 129 -8.29 11.54 -4.08
C ASP A 129 -7.66 11.53 -5.47
N ARG A 130 -6.50 12.18 -5.65
CA ARG A 130 -5.83 12.26 -6.95
C ARG A 130 -5.16 10.95 -7.38
N ASN A 131 -4.84 10.05 -6.45
CA ASN A 131 -4.13 8.81 -6.77
C ASN A 131 -5.03 7.63 -7.14
N ASP A 132 -6.35 7.74 -7.06
CA ASP A 132 -7.34 6.74 -7.54
C ASP A 132 -6.99 5.29 -7.16
N PHE A 133 -6.97 5.01 -5.85
CA PHE A 133 -6.68 3.67 -5.33
C PHE A 133 -7.82 2.69 -5.63
N ALA A 134 -7.49 1.44 -5.99
CA ALA A 134 -8.49 0.38 -6.18
C ALA A 134 -9.20 -0.01 -4.88
N ALA A 135 -8.52 0.12 -3.74
CA ALA A 135 -9.09 -0.05 -2.40
C ALA A 135 -8.31 0.75 -1.36
N MET A 136 -8.98 1.18 -0.31
CA MET A 136 -8.35 1.77 0.87
C MET A 136 -8.88 1.11 2.14
N HIS A 137 -7.99 0.61 2.97
CA HIS A 137 -8.31 0.16 4.32
C HIS A 137 -8.20 1.35 5.27
N VAL A 138 -9.34 1.84 5.71
CA VAL A 138 -9.43 3.06 6.52
C VAL A 138 -9.62 2.71 7.98
N PHE A 139 -8.67 3.12 8.81
CA PHE A 139 -8.66 2.90 10.25
C PHE A 139 -8.79 4.25 10.98
N PRO A 140 -9.78 4.44 11.87
CA PRO A 140 -9.66 5.51 12.86
C PRO A 140 -8.51 5.17 13.80
N TYR A 141 -7.68 6.17 14.16
CA TYR A 141 -6.58 5.91 15.09
C TYR A 141 -7.08 5.35 16.42
N SER A 142 -6.55 4.22 16.82
CA SER A 142 -6.85 3.57 18.10
C SER A 142 -5.58 3.49 18.95
N PRO A 143 -5.55 4.19 20.11
CA PRO A 143 -4.41 4.12 21.04
C PRO A 143 -4.22 2.70 21.57
N ARG A 144 -3.00 2.17 21.46
CA ARG A 144 -2.68 0.82 21.97
C ARG A 144 -1.67 0.92 23.10
N PRO A 145 -1.94 0.31 24.30
CA PRO A 145 -0.98 0.25 25.38
C PRO A 145 0.39 -0.29 24.91
N GLY A 146 1.47 0.30 25.43
CA GLY A 146 2.84 -0.13 25.10
C GLY A 146 3.40 0.47 23.79
N THR A 147 2.61 1.27 23.04
CA THR A 147 3.12 1.99 21.88
C THR A 147 3.57 3.41 22.24
N PRO A 148 4.58 3.99 21.57
CA PRO A 148 5.05 5.37 21.86
C PRO A 148 3.94 6.43 21.78
N LEU A 149 2.96 6.25 20.92
CA LEU A 149 1.85 7.20 20.72
C LEU A 149 0.71 7.02 21.72
N TYR A 150 0.72 5.97 22.55
CA TYR A 150 -0.35 5.73 23.53
C TYR A 150 -0.53 6.87 24.51
N SER A 151 0.56 7.41 25.02
CA SER A 151 0.59 8.54 25.98
C SER A 151 0.77 9.90 25.33
N SER A 152 0.67 10.00 24.00
CA SER A 152 0.83 11.26 23.29
C SER A 152 -0.17 12.32 23.81
N PRO A 153 0.29 13.53 24.14
CA PRO A 153 -0.59 14.64 24.50
C PRO A 153 -1.33 15.23 23.28
N LEU A 154 -0.93 14.85 22.07
CA LEU A 154 -1.44 15.37 20.79
C LEU A 154 -2.60 14.55 20.24
N LYS A 155 -3.37 13.91 21.10
CA LYS A 155 -4.52 13.07 20.67
C LYS A 155 -5.59 13.93 20.00
N ILE A 156 -6.16 13.39 18.93
CA ILE A 156 -7.30 13.98 18.25
C ILE A 156 -8.59 13.45 18.90
N GLU A 157 -9.60 14.29 19.01
CA GLU A 157 -10.93 13.90 19.53
C GLU A 157 -11.51 12.74 18.73
N GLU A 158 -12.17 11.82 19.42
CA GLU A 158 -12.77 10.62 18.80
C GLU A 158 -13.74 10.97 17.68
N ARG A 159 -14.61 11.95 17.94
CA ARG A 159 -15.56 12.44 16.94
C ARG A 159 -14.88 12.88 15.64
N VAL A 160 -13.76 13.61 15.72
CA VAL A 160 -13.01 14.08 14.54
C VAL A 160 -12.37 12.91 13.81
N ARG A 161 -11.81 11.94 14.54
CA ARG A 161 -11.26 10.71 13.95
C ARG A 161 -12.31 9.93 13.16
N ASP A 162 -13.50 9.79 13.73
CA ASP A 162 -14.61 9.05 13.12
C ASP A 162 -15.18 9.78 11.90
N GLU A 163 -15.31 11.11 11.96
CA GLU A 163 -15.73 11.93 10.83
C GLU A 163 -14.74 11.79 9.66
N ARG A 164 -13.44 11.96 9.92
CA ARG A 164 -12.38 11.79 8.90
C ARG A 164 -12.36 10.37 8.33
N ALA A 165 -12.46 9.33 9.17
CA ALA A 165 -12.54 7.95 8.71
C ALA A 165 -13.77 7.69 7.84
N LYS A 166 -14.93 8.30 8.18
CA LYS A 166 -16.15 8.20 7.36
C LYS A 166 -15.98 8.86 5.99
N GLU A 167 -15.31 10.00 5.91
CA GLU A 167 -15.02 10.67 4.63
C GLU A 167 -14.09 9.83 3.76
N LEU A 168 -13.03 9.27 4.34
CA LEU A 168 -12.11 8.37 3.60
C LEU A 168 -12.80 7.10 3.12
N ARG A 169 -13.72 6.51 3.89
CA ARG A 169 -14.47 5.33 3.44
C ARG A 169 -15.37 5.66 2.24
N LYS A 170 -16.02 6.83 2.23
CA LYS A 170 -16.78 7.29 1.06
C LYS A 170 -15.88 7.49 -0.17
N LEU A 171 -14.69 8.05 0.02
CA LEU A 171 -13.70 8.20 -1.03
C LEU A 171 -13.28 6.82 -1.56
N SER A 172 -12.97 5.88 -0.66
CA SER A 172 -12.61 4.49 -1.01
C SER A 172 -13.71 3.80 -1.82
N GLU A 173 -14.97 3.90 -1.40
CA GLU A 173 -16.12 3.32 -2.11
C GLU A 173 -16.23 3.89 -3.53
N ARG A 174 -16.09 5.20 -3.69
CA ARG A 174 -16.13 5.86 -5.00
C ARG A 174 -15.02 5.37 -5.93
N GLN A 175 -13.78 5.33 -5.44
CA GLN A 175 -12.62 4.92 -6.22
C GLN A 175 -12.65 3.42 -6.54
N SER A 176 -13.03 2.58 -5.57
CA SER A 176 -13.20 1.15 -5.78
C SER A 176 -14.25 0.84 -6.85
N ARG A 177 -15.38 1.57 -6.83
CA ARG A 177 -16.38 1.46 -7.89
C ARG A 177 -15.82 1.87 -9.25
N SER A 178 -15.08 2.97 -9.31
CA SER A 178 -14.42 3.43 -10.55
C SER A 178 -13.46 2.37 -11.10
N TYR A 179 -12.61 1.79 -10.23
CA TYR A 179 -11.72 0.70 -10.61
C TYR A 179 -12.50 -0.51 -11.17
N LEU A 180 -13.54 -0.97 -10.48
CA LEU A 180 -14.36 -2.10 -10.92
C LEU A 180 -15.04 -1.83 -12.28
N MET A 181 -15.52 -0.61 -12.50
CA MET A 181 -16.11 -0.25 -13.78
C MET A 181 -15.11 -0.30 -14.94
N ARG A 182 -13.84 0.04 -14.70
CA ARG A 182 -12.77 -0.10 -15.72
C ARG A 182 -12.43 -1.56 -16.04
N GLN A 183 -12.79 -2.50 -15.15
CA GLN A 183 -12.56 -3.94 -15.39
C GLN A 183 -13.69 -4.60 -16.20
N LEU A 184 -14.84 -3.96 -16.35
CA LEU A 184 -15.95 -4.53 -17.12
C LEU A 184 -15.57 -4.75 -18.58
N GLY A 185 -15.85 -5.94 -19.09
CA GLY A 185 -15.52 -6.34 -20.46
C GLY A 185 -14.06 -6.77 -20.69
N LYS A 186 -13.17 -6.61 -19.71
CA LYS A 186 -11.80 -7.15 -19.80
C LYS A 186 -11.82 -8.67 -19.60
N LYS A 187 -10.98 -9.37 -20.37
CA LYS A 187 -10.70 -10.78 -20.12
C LYS A 187 -9.66 -10.86 -19.01
N VAL A 188 -9.99 -11.59 -17.95
CA VAL A 188 -9.08 -11.83 -16.83
C VAL A 188 -8.84 -13.33 -16.67
N GLU A 189 -7.64 -13.69 -16.28
CA GLU A 189 -7.32 -15.05 -15.91
C GLU A 189 -7.50 -15.22 -14.40
N ILE A 190 -8.25 -16.23 -14.00
CA ILE A 190 -8.55 -16.51 -12.59
C ILE A 190 -7.96 -17.85 -12.18
N LEU A 191 -7.54 -17.97 -10.93
CA LEU A 191 -7.25 -19.23 -10.26
C LEU A 191 -8.47 -19.63 -9.45
N ALA A 192 -9.15 -20.71 -9.87
CA ALA A 192 -10.25 -21.27 -9.09
C ALA A 192 -9.70 -22.14 -7.96
N GLU A 193 -10.04 -21.82 -6.73
CA GLU A 193 -9.72 -22.64 -5.58
C GLU A 193 -10.84 -23.63 -5.31
N LYS A 194 -10.48 -24.85 -4.87
CA LYS A 194 -11.48 -25.80 -4.36
C LYS A 194 -11.80 -25.43 -2.94
N ASN A 195 -13.08 -25.22 -2.61
CA ASN A 195 -13.57 -25.15 -1.24
C ASN A 195 -13.37 -26.47 -0.51
#